data_fa565c6d10309a85df61db65d4c7f0cd
#
_entry.id   fa565c6d10309a85df61db65d4c7f0cd
#
_cell.length_a   1.000
_cell.length_b   1.000
_cell.length_c   1.000
_cell.angle_alpha   90.00
_cell.angle_beta   90.00
_cell.angle_gamma   90.00
#
_symmetry.space_group_name_H-M   'P 1'
#
loop_
_entity.id
_entity.type
_entity.pdbx_description
1 polymer ?
#
loop_
_entity_poly.entity_id
_entity_poly.type
_entity_poly.pdbx_seq_one_letter_code
_entity_poly.pdbx_strand_id
1 'polypeptide(L)'
;RDLTDGTYKTLSIDRNTIVEQDTLDPDGTYVATSPAQLALAHENGDGMEISCENVVKAVSNFLGGQKIDGYAAVNMGAIGTINNLAGGVTVTIEDDFSKVDKTMKQGETITLTDEQAVHFIHDRFDVGDESNTQRMKRQEVYKAGLKDNLAAKCSEDNTYPLTIYDALGDYMVTDISSQKFSKLALLVLKEKDAGTVSIAGTETIDDLGFVEVEPDADSLQRAIVELFYKEYN
;
A
#
# COMPACT_ATOMS: atom_id res chain seq x y z
N ARG A 1 12.96 8.16 0.66
CA ARG A 1 13.28 9.50 0.12
C ARG A 1 14.77 9.75 0.10
N ASP A 2 15.30 10.17 -1.04
CA ASP A 2 16.68 10.68 -1.13
C ASP A 2 16.72 12.19 -0.83
N LEU A 3 17.42 12.55 0.24
CA LEU A 3 17.55 13.96 0.66
C LEU A 3 18.54 14.76 -0.20
N THR A 4 19.33 14.08 -1.04
CA THR A 4 20.40 14.73 -1.82
C THR A 4 19.87 15.28 -3.13
N ASP A 5 18.98 14.54 -3.80
CA ASP A 5 18.43 14.90 -5.11
C ASP A 5 16.94 15.22 -5.11
N GLY A 6 16.27 15.12 -3.95
CA GLY A 6 14.85 15.44 -3.80
C GLY A 6 13.96 14.45 -4.53
N THR A 7 14.33 13.17 -4.55
CA THR A 7 13.53 12.10 -5.11
C THR A 7 12.97 11.19 -4.02
N TYR A 8 11.92 10.41 -4.34
CA TYR A 8 11.49 9.29 -3.53
C TYR A 8 11.37 8.03 -4.38
N LYS A 9 11.51 6.88 -3.74
CA LYS A 9 11.23 5.56 -4.32
C LYS A 9 10.22 4.83 -3.47
N THR A 10 9.43 3.96 -4.10
CA THR A 10 8.52 3.06 -3.43
C THR A 10 9.11 1.66 -3.43
N LEU A 11 9.10 0.96 -2.31
CA LEU A 11 9.34 -0.48 -2.24
C LEU A 11 8.00 -1.19 -2.13
N SER A 12 7.72 -2.08 -3.08
CA SER A 12 6.54 -2.95 -3.02
C SER A 12 6.97 -4.32 -2.50
N ILE A 13 6.38 -4.76 -1.40
CA ILE A 13 6.57 -6.10 -0.84
C ILE A 13 5.26 -6.85 -0.96
N ASP A 14 5.28 -8.03 -1.60
CA ASP A 14 4.08 -8.86 -1.73
C ASP A 14 3.63 -9.33 -0.34
N ARG A 15 2.31 -9.33 -0.13
CA ARG A 15 1.72 -9.77 1.13
C ARG A 15 2.04 -11.22 1.49
N ASN A 16 2.29 -12.06 0.48
CA ASN A 16 2.59 -13.48 0.64
C ASN A 16 4.09 -13.75 0.82
N THR A 17 4.93 -12.68 0.84
CA THR A 17 6.37 -12.83 1.07
C THR A 17 6.62 -13.44 2.44
N ILE A 18 7.39 -14.52 2.48
CA ILE A 18 7.80 -15.17 3.73
C ILE A 18 8.85 -14.31 4.41
N VAL A 19 8.57 -13.94 5.65
CA VAL A 19 9.45 -13.14 6.51
C VAL A 19 9.47 -13.69 7.92
N GLU A 20 10.59 -13.53 8.63
CA GLU A 20 10.63 -13.76 10.08
C GLU A 20 9.76 -12.72 10.78
N GLN A 21 8.78 -13.17 11.54
CA GLN A 21 7.86 -12.33 12.27
C GLN A 21 7.51 -12.90 13.64
N ASP A 22 7.12 -12.02 14.56
CA ASP A 22 6.69 -12.45 15.88
C ASP A 22 5.21 -12.83 15.87
N THR A 23 4.90 -13.89 16.56
CA THR A 23 3.56 -14.22 17.02
C THR A 23 3.34 -13.55 18.37
N LEU A 24 2.31 -12.72 18.47
CA LEU A 24 1.93 -11.98 19.66
C LEU A 24 0.52 -12.35 20.09
N ASP A 25 0.29 -12.34 21.40
CA ASP A 25 -1.07 -12.31 21.96
C ASP A 25 -1.73 -10.92 21.74
N PRO A 26 -3.07 -10.80 21.90
CA PRO A 26 -3.76 -9.53 21.71
C PRO A 26 -3.26 -8.37 22.61
N ASP A 27 -2.65 -8.66 23.74
CA ASP A 27 -2.04 -7.67 24.65
C ASP A 27 -0.58 -7.33 24.31
N GLY A 28 -0.04 -7.88 23.19
CA GLY A 28 1.33 -7.69 22.75
C GLY A 28 2.35 -8.62 23.42
N THR A 29 1.90 -9.58 24.23
CA THR A 29 2.81 -10.56 24.84
C THR A 29 3.43 -11.44 23.76
N TYR A 30 4.77 -11.50 23.73
CA TYR A 30 5.53 -12.31 22.79
C TYR A 30 5.35 -13.82 23.06
N VAL A 31 5.06 -14.58 22.02
CA VAL A 31 4.87 -16.03 22.04
C VAL A 31 6.03 -16.75 21.35
N ALA A 32 6.29 -16.42 20.09
CA ALA A 32 7.30 -17.08 19.26
C ALA A 32 7.74 -16.16 18.10
N THR A 33 8.85 -16.52 17.45
CA THR A 33 9.23 -15.96 16.13
C THR A 33 9.30 -17.11 15.14
N SER A 34 8.71 -16.93 13.97
CA SER A 34 8.75 -17.95 12.91
C SER A 34 8.58 -17.31 11.53
N PRO A 35 9.06 -17.97 10.46
CA PRO A 35 8.76 -17.57 9.10
C PRO A 35 7.27 -17.72 8.82
N ALA A 36 6.65 -16.67 8.24
CA ALA A 36 5.28 -16.72 7.74
C ALA A 36 5.05 -15.60 6.72
N GLN A 37 3.91 -15.63 6.03
CA GLN A 37 3.53 -14.56 5.09
C GLN A 37 3.47 -13.21 5.81
N LEU A 38 4.05 -12.17 5.21
CA LEU A 38 4.06 -10.81 5.79
C LEU A 38 2.67 -10.31 6.19
N ALA A 39 1.63 -10.69 5.43
CA ALA A 39 0.25 -10.31 5.77
C ALA A 39 -0.19 -10.78 7.16
N LEU A 40 0.35 -11.90 7.65
CA LEU A 40 -0.01 -12.47 8.95
C LEU A 40 0.61 -11.69 10.12
N ALA A 41 1.64 -10.89 9.88
CA ALA A 41 2.23 -10.06 10.93
C ALA A 41 1.22 -9.10 11.58
N HIS A 42 0.24 -8.60 10.80
CA HIS A 42 -0.81 -7.72 11.30
C HIS A 42 -1.94 -8.48 12.03
N GLU A 43 -2.07 -9.78 11.82
CA GLU A 43 -3.07 -10.59 12.52
C GLU A 43 -2.65 -10.90 13.96
N ASN A 44 -1.37 -10.68 14.27
CA ASN A 44 -0.82 -10.84 15.62
C ASN A 44 -0.89 -9.52 16.37
N GLY A 45 -1.41 -9.54 17.63
CA GLY A 45 -1.59 -8.38 18.47
C GLY A 45 -3.06 -7.97 18.59
N ASP A 46 -3.31 -6.66 18.69
CA ASP A 46 -4.64 -6.08 18.97
C ASP A 46 -5.46 -5.71 17.71
N GLY A 47 -4.88 -5.89 16.53
CA GLY A 47 -5.46 -5.40 15.27
C GLY A 47 -5.30 -3.90 15.05
N MET A 48 -4.62 -3.20 15.94
CA MET A 48 -4.39 -1.76 15.94
C MET A 48 -2.88 -1.44 16.03
N GLU A 49 -2.46 -0.65 17.03
CA GLU A 49 -1.08 -0.20 17.17
C GLU A 49 -0.09 -1.35 17.34
N ILE A 50 -0.38 -2.30 18.23
CA ILE A 50 0.51 -3.46 18.48
C ILE A 50 0.72 -4.26 17.18
N SER A 51 -0.36 -4.52 16.45
CA SER A 51 -0.31 -5.23 15.18
C SER A 51 0.48 -4.47 14.11
N CYS A 52 0.31 -3.14 14.03
CA CYS A 52 1.08 -2.30 13.12
C CYS A 52 2.57 -2.28 13.48
N GLU A 53 2.92 -2.19 14.76
CA GLU A 53 4.30 -2.23 15.24
C GLU A 53 4.95 -3.60 14.94
N ASN A 54 4.18 -4.68 15.02
CA ASN A 54 4.66 -6.01 14.62
C ASN A 54 5.02 -6.06 13.14
N VAL A 55 4.18 -5.50 12.27
CA VAL A 55 4.51 -5.36 10.82
C VAL A 55 5.77 -4.51 10.62
N VAL A 56 5.89 -3.39 11.32
CA VAL A 56 7.09 -2.53 11.25
C VAL A 56 8.34 -3.31 11.63
N LYS A 57 8.28 -4.11 12.71
CA LYS A 57 9.39 -4.95 13.16
C LYS A 57 9.74 -6.02 12.11
N ALA A 58 8.74 -6.73 11.58
CA ALA A 58 8.95 -7.75 10.55
C ALA A 58 9.59 -7.14 9.29
N VAL A 59 9.08 -6.01 8.79
CA VAL A 59 9.64 -5.31 7.62
C VAL A 59 11.05 -4.79 7.91
N SER A 60 11.30 -4.19 9.07
CA SER A 60 12.63 -3.74 9.47
C SER A 60 13.65 -4.88 9.45
N ASN A 61 13.30 -6.02 10.06
CA ASN A 61 14.17 -7.21 10.08
C ASN A 61 14.40 -7.75 8.66
N PHE A 62 13.35 -7.85 7.85
CA PHE A 62 13.43 -8.28 6.46
C PHE A 62 14.37 -7.40 5.62
N LEU A 63 14.40 -6.11 5.90
CA LEU A 63 15.29 -5.14 5.24
C LEU A 63 16.67 -5.01 5.93
N GLY A 64 17.10 -6.00 6.70
CA GLY A 64 18.42 -6.02 7.34
C GLY A 64 18.56 -5.03 8.51
N GLY A 65 17.48 -4.79 9.24
CA GLY A 65 17.44 -3.89 10.40
C GLY A 65 17.34 -2.41 10.04
N GLN A 66 16.87 -2.09 8.81
CA GLN A 66 16.65 -0.69 8.43
C GLN A 66 15.56 -0.06 9.29
N LYS A 67 15.83 1.14 9.77
CA LYS A 67 14.86 1.88 10.60
C LYS A 67 13.66 2.31 9.76
N ILE A 68 12.47 2.00 10.26
CA ILE A 68 11.20 2.50 9.73
C ILE A 68 10.80 3.72 10.58
N ASP A 69 10.56 4.86 9.95
CA ASP A 69 10.33 6.14 10.63
C ASP A 69 8.86 6.41 10.97
N GLY A 70 7.98 5.53 10.58
CA GLY A 70 6.54 5.59 10.88
C GLY A 70 5.72 4.68 9.99
N TYR A 71 4.47 4.48 10.36
CA TYR A 71 3.53 3.66 9.62
C TYR A 71 2.16 4.35 9.47
N ALA A 72 1.41 3.93 8.48
CA ALA A 72 0.00 4.21 8.33
C ALA A 72 -0.69 2.97 7.74
N ALA A 73 -1.51 2.32 8.54
CA ALA A 73 -2.36 1.21 8.11
C ALA A 73 -3.76 1.75 7.84
N VAL A 74 -4.28 1.48 6.65
CA VAL A 74 -5.57 2.00 6.20
C VAL A 74 -6.46 0.83 5.84
N ASN A 75 -7.67 0.77 6.40
CA ASN A 75 -8.63 -0.27 6.07
C ASN A 75 -9.42 0.05 4.78
N MET A 76 -10.09 -0.95 4.24
CA MET A 76 -10.83 -0.84 2.98
C MET A 76 -11.96 0.19 3.00
N GLY A 77 -12.51 0.53 4.18
CA GLY A 77 -13.54 1.56 4.34
C GLY A 77 -13.08 2.96 3.92
N ALA A 78 -11.75 3.20 3.91
CA ALA A 78 -11.19 4.48 3.47
C ALA A 78 -11.34 4.75 1.97
N ILE A 79 -11.54 3.74 1.12
CA ILE A 79 -11.48 3.89 -0.34
C ILE A 79 -12.50 4.92 -0.83
N GLY A 80 -13.76 4.80 -0.42
CA GLY A 80 -14.79 5.76 -0.79
C GLY A 80 -14.48 7.17 -0.30
N THR A 81 -14.03 7.29 0.97
CA THR A 81 -13.64 8.57 1.56
C THR A 81 -12.49 9.23 0.79
N ILE A 82 -11.45 8.47 0.44
CA ILE A 82 -10.31 8.99 -0.33
C ILE A 82 -10.74 9.39 -1.74
N ASN A 83 -11.60 8.59 -2.39
CA ASN A 83 -12.15 8.90 -3.70
C ASN A 83 -12.94 10.20 -3.68
N ASN A 84 -13.79 10.39 -2.68
CA ASN A 84 -14.56 11.62 -2.49
C ASN A 84 -13.65 12.85 -2.30
N LEU A 85 -12.64 12.74 -1.43
CA LEU A 85 -11.66 13.81 -1.22
C LEU A 85 -10.90 14.17 -2.50
N ALA A 86 -10.61 13.20 -3.36
CA ALA A 86 -10.00 13.47 -4.67
C ALA A 86 -10.97 14.08 -5.69
N GLY A 87 -12.27 14.13 -5.38
CA GLY A 87 -13.30 14.57 -6.32
C GLY A 87 -13.71 13.52 -7.35
N GLY A 88 -13.46 12.24 -7.04
CA GLY A 88 -13.64 11.10 -7.91
C GLY A 88 -12.46 10.88 -8.86
N VAL A 89 -12.05 9.64 -9.06
CA VAL A 89 -10.98 9.28 -10.01
C VAL A 89 -11.60 8.87 -11.33
N THR A 90 -11.13 9.48 -12.43
CA THR A 90 -11.58 9.15 -13.78
C THR A 90 -10.72 8.01 -14.35
N VAL A 91 -11.39 6.93 -14.77
CA VAL A 91 -10.75 5.73 -15.32
C VAL A 91 -11.48 5.23 -16.55
N THR A 92 -10.78 4.52 -17.43
CA THR A 92 -11.41 3.71 -18.47
C THR A 92 -11.67 2.30 -17.92
N ILE A 93 -12.92 1.84 -18.04
CA ILE A 93 -13.33 0.51 -17.58
C ILE A 93 -12.86 -0.52 -18.63
N GLU A 94 -11.77 -1.21 -18.34
CA GLU A 94 -11.23 -2.23 -19.27
C GLU A 94 -11.85 -3.61 -19.03
N ASP A 95 -12.27 -3.92 -17.82
CA ASP A 95 -12.85 -5.19 -17.42
C ASP A 95 -14.38 -5.17 -17.48
N ASP A 96 -15.00 -6.35 -17.61
CA ASP A 96 -16.46 -6.49 -17.51
C ASP A 96 -16.90 -6.50 -16.04
N PHE A 97 -17.59 -5.44 -15.61
CA PHE A 97 -18.19 -5.28 -14.29
C PHE A 97 -19.69 -5.59 -14.27
N SER A 98 -20.28 -6.08 -15.34
CA SER A 98 -21.74 -6.19 -15.49
C SER A 98 -22.46 -7.02 -14.42
N LYS A 99 -21.73 -7.94 -13.76
CA LYS A 99 -22.26 -8.74 -12.65
C LYS A 99 -22.20 -8.03 -11.30
N VAL A 100 -21.32 -7.03 -11.15
CA VAL A 100 -21.10 -6.26 -9.93
C VAL A 100 -21.84 -4.93 -10.00
N ASP A 101 -21.54 -4.13 -11.00
CA ASP A 101 -22.19 -2.83 -11.25
C ASP A 101 -22.42 -2.61 -12.75
N LYS A 102 -23.67 -2.65 -13.16
CA LYS A 102 -24.08 -2.47 -14.58
C LYS A 102 -23.83 -1.06 -15.12
N THR A 103 -23.54 -0.11 -14.27
CA THR A 103 -23.21 1.28 -14.67
C THR A 103 -21.74 1.42 -15.06
N MET A 104 -20.88 0.48 -14.66
CA MET A 104 -19.46 0.40 -15.02
C MET A 104 -19.30 -0.39 -16.32
N LYS A 105 -19.63 0.23 -17.46
CA LYS A 105 -19.61 -0.48 -18.74
C LYS A 105 -18.23 -0.53 -19.35
N GLN A 106 -17.84 -1.73 -19.78
CA GLN A 106 -16.57 -1.96 -20.45
C GLN A 106 -16.39 -1.03 -21.67
N GLY A 107 -15.23 -0.40 -21.78
CA GLY A 107 -14.85 0.54 -22.83
C GLY A 107 -15.25 1.99 -22.53
N GLU A 108 -16.07 2.26 -21.52
CA GLU A 108 -16.44 3.63 -21.13
C GLU A 108 -15.39 4.25 -20.19
N THR A 109 -15.17 5.56 -20.34
CA THR A 109 -14.38 6.35 -19.39
C THR A 109 -15.35 7.09 -18.46
N ILE A 110 -15.24 6.82 -17.16
CA ILE A 110 -16.14 7.38 -16.15
C ILE A 110 -15.34 7.94 -14.96
N THR A 111 -15.92 8.92 -14.27
CA THR A 111 -15.46 9.34 -12.94
C THR A 111 -16.16 8.45 -11.91
N LEU A 112 -15.38 7.68 -11.17
CA LEU A 112 -15.90 6.71 -10.20
C LEU A 112 -16.61 7.41 -9.05
N THR A 113 -17.80 6.93 -8.72
CA THR A 113 -18.43 7.22 -7.41
C THR A 113 -17.64 6.52 -6.31
N ASP A 114 -17.93 6.83 -5.04
CA ASP A 114 -17.24 6.22 -3.90
C ASP A 114 -17.44 4.69 -3.85
N GLU A 115 -18.64 4.22 -4.16
CA GLU A 115 -18.97 2.79 -4.26
C GLU A 115 -18.26 2.13 -5.45
N GLN A 116 -18.28 2.77 -6.61
CA GLN A 116 -17.58 2.28 -7.80
C GLN A 116 -16.06 2.20 -7.60
N ALA A 117 -15.46 3.12 -6.83
CA ALA A 117 -14.05 3.08 -6.49
C ALA A 117 -13.72 1.83 -5.66
N VAL A 118 -14.59 1.45 -4.72
CA VAL A 118 -14.43 0.20 -3.95
C VAL A 118 -14.47 -1.00 -4.89
N HIS A 119 -15.48 -1.12 -5.75
CA HIS A 119 -15.58 -2.20 -6.72
C HIS A 119 -14.37 -2.26 -7.64
N PHE A 120 -13.95 -1.11 -8.18
CA PHE A 120 -12.84 -1.03 -9.12
C PHE A 120 -11.50 -1.53 -8.54
N ILE A 121 -11.23 -1.21 -7.26
CA ILE A 121 -9.97 -1.54 -6.60
C ILE A 121 -9.98 -2.94 -5.97
N HIS A 122 -11.12 -3.31 -5.37
CA HIS A 122 -11.21 -4.48 -4.50
C HIS A 122 -11.65 -5.72 -5.24
N ASP A 123 -12.72 -5.62 -6.06
CA ASP A 123 -13.39 -6.81 -6.58
C ASP A 123 -12.52 -7.55 -7.60
N ARG A 124 -12.50 -8.86 -7.45
CA ARG A 124 -11.82 -9.79 -8.32
C ARG A 124 -12.78 -10.78 -8.92
N PHE A 125 -13.58 -11.42 -8.06
CA PHE A 125 -14.61 -12.35 -8.49
C PHE A 125 -15.74 -11.63 -9.21
N ASP A 126 -16.26 -12.24 -10.24
CA ASP A 126 -17.29 -11.68 -11.12
C ASP A 126 -16.88 -10.42 -11.89
N VAL A 127 -15.56 -10.16 -12.01
CA VAL A 127 -14.98 -9.02 -12.75
C VAL A 127 -13.92 -9.53 -13.73
N GLY A 128 -14.10 -9.24 -15.01
CA GLY A 128 -13.14 -9.55 -16.08
C GLY A 128 -12.78 -11.04 -16.10
N ASP A 129 -11.47 -11.36 -16.06
CA ASP A 129 -10.92 -12.72 -16.04
C ASP A 129 -10.73 -13.28 -14.60
N GLU A 130 -11.19 -12.55 -13.60
CA GLU A 130 -11.07 -12.88 -12.17
C GLU A 130 -9.61 -13.02 -11.66
N SER A 131 -8.63 -12.59 -12.45
CA SER A 131 -7.22 -12.70 -12.07
C SER A 131 -6.78 -11.61 -11.09
N ASN A 132 -5.81 -11.96 -10.23
CA ASN A 132 -5.15 -10.98 -9.38
C ASN A 132 -4.37 -9.93 -10.21
N THR A 133 -3.83 -10.35 -11.34
CA THR A 133 -3.07 -9.48 -12.24
C THR A 133 -3.92 -8.34 -12.79
N GLN A 134 -5.17 -8.61 -13.21
CA GLN A 134 -6.09 -7.58 -13.67
C GLN A 134 -6.46 -6.62 -12.53
N ARG A 135 -6.74 -7.14 -11.34
CA ARG A 135 -7.00 -6.29 -10.17
C ARG A 135 -5.82 -5.36 -9.86
N MET A 136 -4.58 -5.89 -9.88
CA MET A 136 -3.39 -5.06 -9.66
C MET A 136 -3.25 -3.95 -10.70
N LYS A 137 -3.53 -4.21 -11.98
CA LYS A 137 -3.53 -3.17 -13.02
C LYS A 137 -4.55 -2.07 -12.72
N ARG A 138 -5.77 -2.42 -12.32
CA ARG A 138 -6.79 -1.44 -11.90
C ARG A 138 -6.32 -0.59 -10.74
N GLN A 139 -5.70 -1.22 -9.75
CA GLN A 139 -5.14 -0.51 -8.60
C GLN A 139 -4.06 0.51 -9.00
N GLU A 140 -3.18 0.17 -9.95
CA GLU A 140 -2.17 1.11 -10.45
C GLU A 140 -2.79 2.28 -11.21
N VAL A 141 -3.77 2.02 -12.08
CA VAL A 141 -4.50 3.07 -12.80
C VAL A 141 -5.20 4.00 -11.81
N TYR A 142 -5.89 3.44 -10.82
CA TYR A 142 -6.58 4.24 -9.80
C TYR A 142 -5.60 5.07 -8.97
N LYS A 143 -4.51 4.49 -8.48
CA LYS A 143 -3.48 5.19 -7.70
C LYS A 143 -2.89 6.38 -8.46
N ALA A 144 -2.62 6.22 -9.75
CA ALA A 144 -2.10 7.30 -10.59
C ALA A 144 -3.10 8.47 -10.67
N GLY A 145 -4.36 8.20 -11.02
CA GLY A 145 -5.40 9.24 -11.08
C GLY A 145 -5.70 9.89 -9.72
N LEU A 146 -5.69 9.08 -8.65
CA LEU A 146 -5.85 9.58 -7.28
C LEU A 146 -4.73 10.55 -6.91
N LYS A 147 -3.47 10.19 -7.20
CA LYS A 147 -2.30 11.04 -6.94
C LYS A 147 -2.42 12.38 -7.67
N ASP A 148 -2.79 12.36 -8.95
CA ASP A 148 -2.92 13.58 -9.75
C ASP A 148 -4.02 14.49 -9.22
N ASN A 149 -5.18 13.94 -8.87
CA ASN A 149 -6.30 14.70 -8.32
C ASN A 149 -5.96 15.30 -6.95
N LEU A 150 -5.34 14.54 -6.05
CA LEU A 150 -4.92 15.04 -4.74
C LEU A 150 -3.80 16.08 -4.87
N ALA A 151 -2.89 15.92 -5.84
CA ALA A 151 -1.86 16.92 -6.12
C ALA A 151 -2.48 18.27 -6.55
N ALA A 152 -3.49 18.23 -7.41
CA ALA A 152 -4.23 19.43 -7.80
C ALA A 152 -4.88 20.11 -6.58
N LYS A 153 -5.59 19.36 -5.74
CA LYS A 153 -6.20 19.89 -4.50
C LYS A 153 -5.17 20.50 -3.56
N CYS A 154 -4.05 19.82 -3.33
CA CYS A 154 -2.98 20.33 -2.48
C CYS A 154 -2.21 21.53 -3.06
N SER A 155 -2.25 21.72 -4.39
CA SER A 155 -1.68 22.91 -5.02
C SER A 155 -2.57 24.14 -4.86
N GLU A 156 -3.89 23.95 -4.78
CA GLU A 156 -4.87 24.99 -4.51
C GLU A 156 -4.89 25.36 -3.01
N ASP A 157 -4.77 24.34 -2.14
CA ASP A 157 -4.76 24.50 -0.69
C ASP A 157 -3.67 23.60 -0.05
N ASN A 158 -2.59 24.19 0.41
CA ASN A 158 -1.49 23.47 1.05
C ASN A 158 -1.84 22.88 2.42
N THR A 159 -3.00 23.20 2.98
CA THR A 159 -3.52 22.58 4.21
C THR A 159 -4.40 21.37 3.92
N TYR A 160 -4.73 21.11 2.66
CA TYR A 160 -5.59 19.99 2.26
C TYR A 160 -5.14 18.61 2.78
N PRO A 161 -3.83 18.30 2.91
CA PRO A 161 -3.40 17.05 3.56
C PRO A 161 -3.88 16.87 4.99
N LEU A 162 -4.14 17.94 5.75
CA LEU A 162 -4.73 17.84 7.09
C LEU A 162 -6.19 17.40 7.01
N THR A 163 -6.94 17.92 6.03
CA THR A 163 -8.32 17.46 5.75
C THR A 163 -8.36 15.98 5.41
N ILE A 164 -7.38 15.48 4.62
CA ILE A 164 -7.26 14.05 4.31
C ILE A 164 -6.98 13.26 5.60
N TYR A 165 -6.02 13.70 6.39
CA TYR A 165 -5.66 13.04 7.65
C TYR A 165 -6.85 12.91 8.60
N ASP A 166 -7.57 14.01 8.81
CA ASP A 166 -8.73 14.05 9.71
C ASP A 166 -9.87 13.15 9.20
N ALA A 167 -10.13 13.16 7.89
CA ALA A 167 -11.18 12.34 7.28
C ALA A 167 -10.86 10.83 7.30
N LEU A 168 -9.59 10.46 7.38
CA LEU A 168 -9.13 9.07 7.48
C LEU A 168 -9.06 8.58 8.92
N GLY A 169 -9.29 9.40 9.93
CA GLY A 169 -9.10 9.05 11.34
C GLY A 169 -9.78 7.75 11.76
N ASP A 170 -11.00 7.50 11.31
CA ASP A 170 -11.76 6.27 11.63
C ASP A 170 -11.32 5.04 10.81
N TYR A 171 -10.48 5.23 9.79
CA TYR A 171 -10.05 4.19 8.87
C TYR A 171 -8.55 3.92 8.92
N MET A 172 -7.80 4.68 9.73
CA MET A 172 -6.34 4.68 9.72
C MET A 172 -5.77 4.49 11.12
N VAL A 173 -4.85 3.56 11.27
CA VAL A 173 -3.98 3.43 12.44
C VAL A 173 -2.58 3.91 12.06
N THR A 174 -2.04 4.89 12.78
CA THR A 174 -0.76 5.51 12.43
C THR A 174 -0.05 6.09 13.65
N ASP A 175 1.29 6.00 13.68
CA ASP A 175 2.16 6.72 14.61
C ASP A 175 2.63 8.09 14.06
N ILE A 176 2.17 8.45 12.85
CA ILE A 176 2.54 9.69 12.18
C ILE A 176 1.58 10.81 12.61
N SER A 177 2.10 11.87 13.23
CA SER A 177 1.26 13.05 13.54
C SER A 177 0.73 13.73 12.28
N SER A 178 -0.42 14.42 12.40
CA SER A 178 -1.03 15.14 11.28
C SER A 178 -0.08 16.13 10.60
N GLN A 179 0.78 16.81 11.38
CA GLN A 179 1.80 17.71 10.85
C GLN A 179 2.88 16.99 10.06
N LYS A 180 3.35 15.80 10.54
CA LYS A 180 4.32 14.97 9.81
C LYS A 180 3.69 14.41 8.54
N PHE A 181 2.45 13.92 8.62
CA PHE A 181 1.69 13.45 7.46
C PHE A 181 1.56 14.55 6.41
N SER A 182 1.11 15.75 6.79
CA SER A 182 0.97 16.87 5.86
C SER A 182 2.28 17.23 5.16
N LYS A 183 3.38 17.28 5.91
CA LYS A 183 4.72 17.53 5.32
C LYS A 183 5.13 16.43 4.33
N LEU A 184 4.92 15.15 4.68
CA LEU A 184 5.27 14.02 3.82
C LEU A 184 4.40 14.02 2.55
N ALA A 185 3.09 14.25 2.67
CA ALA A 185 2.19 14.33 1.53
C ALA A 185 2.61 15.42 0.55
N LEU A 186 2.87 16.65 1.03
CA LEU A 186 3.32 17.75 0.19
C LEU A 186 4.71 17.50 -0.43
N LEU A 187 5.59 16.78 0.25
CA LEU A 187 6.88 16.38 -0.30
C LEU A 187 6.72 15.38 -1.44
N VAL A 188 5.95 14.32 -1.23
CA VAL A 188 5.70 13.28 -2.26
C VAL A 188 5.04 13.87 -3.51
N LEU A 189 4.18 14.87 -3.34
CA LEU A 189 3.53 15.55 -4.47
C LEU A 189 4.48 16.48 -5.25
N LYS A 190 5.53 16.99 -4.64
CA LYS A 190 6.50 17.93 -5.24
C LYS A 190 7.75 17.26 -5.76
N GLU A 191 8.16 16.18 -5.12
CA GLU A 191 9.39 15.47 -5.47
C GLU A 191 9.17 14.52 -6.65
N LYS A 192 10.26 14.28 -7.37
CA LYS A 192 10.24 13.34 -8.50
C LYS A 192 10.14 11.90 -7.98
N ASP A 193 9.17 11.18 -8.51
CA ASP A 193 9.07 9.74 -8.34
C ASP A 193 10.21 9.07 -9.13
N ALA A 194 11.10 8.40 -8.42
CA ALA A 194 12.22 7.64 -9.00
C ALA A 194 11.88 6.17 -9.24
N GLY A 195 10.60 5.82 -9.11
CA GLY A 195 10.05 4.52 -9.45
C GLY A 195 9.85 3.59 -8.25
N THR A 196 9.38 2.39 -8.58
CA THR A 196 9.10 1.32 -7.60
C THR A 196 10.16 0.24 -7.70
N VAL A 197 10.74 -0.09 -6.56
CA VAL A 197 11.62 -1.25 -6.38
C VAL A 197 10.75 -2.44 -5.97
N SER A 198 11.03 -3.60 -6.55
CA SER A 198 10.39 -4.86 -6.19
C SER A 198 11.45 -5.91 -5.84
N ILE A 199 11.06 -6.85 -4.99
CA ILE A 199 11.91 -7.98 -4.61
C ILE A 199 11.38 -9.20 -5.36
N ALA A 200 12.24 -9.84 -6.15
CA ALA A 200 11.90 -11.10 -6.82
C ALA A 200 11.78 -12.23 -5.80
N GLY A 201 10.94 -13.21 -6.10
CA GLY A 201 10.77 -14.39 -5.26
C GLY A 201 10.21 -15.55 -6.05
N THR A 202 10.24 -16.73 -5.44
CA THR A 202 9.65 -17.96 -5.98
C THR A 202 8.30 -18.19 -5.33
N GLU A 203 7.25 -18.26 -6.14
CA GLU A 203 5.92 -18.62 -5.67
C GLU A 203 5.82 -20.13 -5.45
N THR A 204 5.28 -20.52 -4.34
CA THR A 204 4.89 -21.89 -3.99
C THR A 204 3.47 -21.90 -3.45
N ILE A 205 2.85 -23.06 -3.41
CA ILE A 205 1.55 -23.26 -2.78
C ILE A 205 1.77 -24.26 -1.65
N ASP A 206 1.37 -23.86 -0.44
CA ASP A 206 1.47 -24.73 0.73
C ASP A 206 0.46 -25.88 0.69
N ASP A 207 0.53 -26.78 1.66
CA ASP A 207 -0.36 -27.95 1.75
C ASP A 207 -1.85 -27.57 2.01
N LEU A 208 -2.11 -26.34 2.39
CA LEU A 208 -3.46 -25.78 2.63
C LEU A 208 -3.99 -24.99 1.41
N GLY A 209 -3.17 -24.82 0.36
CA GLY A 209 -3.55 -24.12 -0.85
C GLY A 209 -3.27 -22.60 -0.81
N PHE A 210 -2.51 -22.10 0.15
CA PHE A 210 -2.10 -20.70 0.21
C PHE A 210 -0.84 -20.46 -0.62
N VAL A 211 -0.83 -19.32 -1.30
CA VAL A 211 0.36 -18.88 -2.06
C VAL A 211 1.38 -18.29 -1.12
N GLU A 212 2.61 -18.79 -1.18
CA GLU A 212 3.77 -18.27 -0.46
C GLU A 212 4.80 -17.77 -1.47
N VAL A 213 5.52 -16.71 -1.13
CA VAL A 213 6.60 -16.15 -1.94
C VAL A 213 7.89 -16.19 -1.15
N GLU A 214 8.78 -17.12 -1.51
CA GLU A 214 10.13 -17.16 -0.94
C GLU A 214 10.99 -16.07 -1.63
N PRO A 215 11.48 -15.06 -0.89
CA PRO A 215 12.22 -13.95 -1.48
C PRO A 215 13.60 -14.40 -1.97
N ASP A 216 13.99 -13.93 -3.17
CA ASP A 216 15.35 -14.11 -3.69
C ASP A 216 16.33 -13.23 -2.90
N ALA A 217 17.32 -13.84 -2.27
CA ALA A 217 18.25 -13.18 -1.38
C ALA A 217 19.09 -12.10 -2.10
N ASP A 218 19.50 -12.36 -3.35
CA ASP A 218 20.29 -11.39 -4.12
C ASP A 218 19.42 -10.20 -4.56
N SER A 219 18.15 -10.45 -4.91
CA SER A 219 17.18 -9.40 -5.22
C SER A 219 16.89 -8.53 -4.01
N LEU A 220 16.69 -9.14 -2.84
CA LEU A 220 16.50 -8.43 -1.58
C LEU A 220 17.72 -7.55 -1.24
N GLN A 221 18.93 -8.11 -1.35
CA GLN A 221 20.16 -7.36 -1.08
C GLN A 221 20.31 -6.17 -2.04
N ARG A 222 20.04 -6.36 -3.34
CA ARG A 222 20.07 -5.26 -4.32
C ARG A 222 19.06 -4.17 -3.97
N ALA A 223 17.83 -4.55 -3.59
CA ALA A 223 16.79 -3.60 -3.19
C ALA A 223 17.22 -2.78 -1.95
N ILE A 224 17.80 -3.43 -0.95
CA ILE A 224 18.32 -2.74 0.25
C ILE A 224 19.43 -1.75 -0.13
N VAL A 225 20.40 -2.19 -0.95
CA VAL A 225 21.50 -1.31 -1.37
C VAL A 225 20.97 -0.12 -2.18
N GLU A 226 20.06 -0.36 -3.12
CA GLU A 226 19.49 0.70 -3.96
C GLU A 226 18.68 1.74 -3.15
N LEU A 227 17.99 1.32 -2.09
CA LEU A 227 17.12 2.20 -1.31
C LEU A 227 17.85 2.95 -0.20
N PHE A 228 18.83 2.33 0.44
CA PHE A 228 19.40 2.84 1.69
C PHE A 228 20.86 3.21 1.61
N TYR A 229 21.58 2.81 0.55
CA TYR A 229 23.01 3.04 0.44
C TYR A 229 23.34 3.77 -0.86
N LYS A 230 24.40 4.56 -0.82
CA LYS A 230 24.99 5.21 -2.01
C LYS A 230 26.39 4.68 -2.23
N GLU A 231 26.76 4.52 -3.51
CA GLU A 231 28.16 4.26 -3.84
C GLU A 231 29.01 5.45 -3.40
N TYR A 232 30.07 5.17 -2.67
CA TYR A 232 31.12 6.13 -2.37
C TYR A 232 32.04 6.22 -3.61
N ASN A 233 31.97 7.33 -4.34
CA ASN A 233 32.92 7.68 -5.37
C ASN A 233 34.09 8.44 -4.79
#